data_67310ee9552bab9f71b72c2de1383f7a
#
_entry.id   67310ee9552bab9f71b72c2de1383f7a
#
_cell.length_a   1.000
_cell.length_b   1.000
_cell.length_c   1.000
_cell.angle_alpha   90.00
_cell.angle_beta   90.00
_cell.angle_gamma   90.00
#
_symmetry.space_group_name_H-M   'P 1'
#
loop_
_entity.id
_entity.type
_entity.pdbx_description
1 polymer ?
#
loop_
_entity_poly.entity_id
_entity_poly.type
_entity_poly.pdbx_seq_one_letter_code
_entity_poly.pdbx_strand_id
1 'polypeptide(L)'
;MTTPIARSVPAGFVEGKRDPVRVRAIRPTDALKLERFYATLSPESRRTRFFSIGSALSQGQAVSFCSTDHDHREGFVAVVDGGRKGQERIVGHLCVEPDGAHTAEVAIAVADAFQHRGIGRRLLAAGAAWARRERIARFTATMLVGNAPIHRLLVGLGAPTRLRYVGGGVAEITIELVGQSVAA
;
A
#
# COMPACT_ATOMS: atom_id res chain seq x y z
N MET A 1 36.67 -31.53 1.25
CA MET A 1 36.84 -30.19 1.79
C MET A 1 36.18 -29.21 0.84
N THR A 2 34.95 -28.81 1.13
CA THR A 2 34.15 -27.95 0.25
C THR A 2 33.97 -26.61 0.94
N THR A 3 34.60 -25.59 0.39
CA THR A 3 34.56 -24.21 0.88
C THR A 3 33.20 -23.60 0.63
N PRO A 4 32.50 -22.98 1.59
CA PRO A 4 31.23 -22.32 1.33
C PRO A 4 31.46 -20.96 0.63
N ILE A 5 30.77 -20.76 -0.47
CA ILE A 5 30.74 -19.48 -1.20
C ILE A 5 29.96 -18.48 -0.34
N ALA A 6 30.66 -17.51 0.20
CA ALA A 6 30.08 -16.37 0.89
C ALA A 6 29.32 -15.50 -0.14
N ARG A 7 28.01 -15.43 -0.04
CA ARG A 7 27.20 -14.43 -0.76
C ARG A 7 27.50 -13.07 -0.16
N SER A 8 28.18 -12.23 -0.91
CA SER A 8 28.38 -10.82 -0.57
C SER A 8 27.05 -10.08 -0.59
N VAL A 9 26.63 -9.62 0.58
CA VAL A 9 25.57 -8.61 0.73
C VAL A 9 26.17 -7.29 0.24
N PRO A 10 25.50 -6.53 -0.66
CA PRO A 10 26.00 -5.24 -1.08
C PRO A 10 26.06 -4.31 0.15
N ALA A 11 27.27 -3.88 0.49
CA ALA A 11 27.53 -2.86 1.49
C ALA A 11 26.89 -1.53 1.05
N GLY A 12 26.17 -0.87 1.96
CA GLY A 12 25.68 0.47 1.73
C GLY A 12 24.39 0.86 2.43
N PHE A 13 24.11 0.32 3.60
CA PHE A 13 23.12 0.94 4.50
C PHE A 13 23.87 1.61 5.66
N VAL A 14 24.30 2.85 5.42
CA VAL A 14 24.69 3.74 6.52
C VAL A 14 23.41 4.14 7.24
N GLU A 15 23.28 3.72 8.49
CA GLU A 15 22.22 4.17 9.40
C GLU A 15 22.51 5.63 9.80
N GLY A 16 22.17 6.55 8.88
CA GLY A 16 22.36 7.97 9.06
C GLY A 16 21.11 8.72 8.67
N LYS A 17 20.48 9.38 9.65
CA LYS A 17 19.35 10.31 9.49
C LYS A 17 18.18 9.69 8.71
N ARG A 18 17.16 9.20 9.43
CA ARG A 18 15.94 8.64 8.83
C ARG A 18 15.34 9.69 7.88
N ASP A 19 15.50 9.47 6.58
CA ASP A 19 14.88 10.34 5.59
C ASP A 19 13.37 10.44 5.85
N PRO A 20 12.81 11.64 5.94
CA PRO A 20 11.41 11.81 6.26
C PRO A 20 10.57 11.19 5.15
N VAL A 21 9.79 10.16 5.50
CA VAL A 21 8.80 9.59 4.58
C VAL A 21 7.71 10.64 4.34
N ARG A 22 7.38 10.92 3.08
CA ARG A 22 6.26 11.79 2.69
C ARG A 22 5.18 10.95 2.02
N VAL A 23 3.91 11.26 2.27
CA VAL A 23 2.76 10.66 1.57
C VAL A 23 2.16 11.72 0.64
N ARG A 24 1.91 11.35 -0.59
CA ARG A 24 1.26 12.19 -1.61
C ARG A 24 0.43 11.36 -2.59
N ALA A 25 -0.45 12.02 -3.32
CA ALA A 25 -1.12 11.41 -4.46
C ALA A 25 -0.10 10.87 -5.49
N ILE A 26 -0.45 9.78 -6.13
CA ILE A 26 0.34 9.18 -7.22
C ILE A 26 0.26 10.08 -8.46
N ARG A 27 1.24 9.97 -9.35
CA ARG A 27 1.31 10.77 -10.58
C ARG A 27 1.60 9.85 -11.77
N PRO A 28 1.18 10.22 -12.99
CA PRO A 28 1.52 9.44 -14.19
C PRO A 28 3.03 9.19 -14.34
N THR A 29 3.86 10.15 -13.91
CA THR A 29 5.33 10.05 -13.94
C THR A 29 5.94 9.08 -12.94
N ASP A 30 5.12 8.49 -12.07
CA ASP A 30 5.58 7.53 -11.06
C ASP A 30 5.60 6.08 -11.57
N ALA A 31 5.08 5.78 -12.77
CA ALA A 31 4.92 4.41 -13.26
C ALA A 31 6.20 3.56 -13.15
N LEU A 32 7.34 4.06 -13.63
CA LEU A 32 8.62 3.35 -13.53
C LEU A 32 9.10 3.19 -12.08
N LYS A 33 8.83 4.19 -11.23
CA LYS A 33 9.17 4.10 -9.79
C LYS A 33 8.29 3.08 -9.08
N LEU A 34 7.02 2.98 -9.47
CA LEU A 34 6.06 2.03 -8.93
C LEU A 34 6.44 0.59 -9.33
N GLU A 35 6.78 0.36 -10.59
CA GLU A 35 7.29 -0.93 -11.05
C GLU A 35 8.52 -1.37 -10.24
N ARG A 36 9.51 -0.49 -10.09
CA ARG A 36 10.71 -0.74 -9.27
C ARG A 36 10.36 -1.04 -7.81
N PHE A 37 9.42 -0.31 -7.23
CA PHE A 37 8.95 -0.56 -5.87
C PHE A 37 8.41 -1.98 -5.71
N TYR A 38 7.51 -2.41 -6.60
CA TYR A 38 6.96 -3.76 -6.54
C TYR A 38 8.01 -4.86 -6.81
N ALA A 39 9.02 -4.59 -7.62
CA ALA A 39 10.14 -5.51 -7.83
C ALA A 39 11.00 -5.71 -6.58
N THR A 40 11.03 -4.73 -5.65
CA THR A 40 11.80 -4.84 -4.39
C THR A 40 11.07 -5.56 -3.28
N LEU A 41 9.77 -5.83 -3.42
CA LEU A 41 9.01 -6.55 -2.40
C LEU A 41 9.46 -8.01 -2.30
N SER A 42 9.46 -8.56 -1.09
CA SER A 42 9.67 -9.97 -0.87
C SER A 42 8.59 -10.82 -1.56
N PRO A 43 8.86 -12.11 -1.84
CA PRO A 43 7.84 -13.02 -2.37
C PRO A 43 6.57 -13.04 -1.50
N GLU A 44 6.71 -12.99 -0.17
CA GLU A 44 5.59 -12.97 0.76
C GLU A 44 4.77 -11.68 0.63
N SER A 45 5.41 -10.50 0.60
CA SER A 45 4.73 -9.22 0.42
C SER A 45 4.03 -9.13 -0.93
N ARG A 46 4.61 -9.69 -2.00
CA ARG A 46 3.94 -9.80 -3.30
C ARG A 46 2.75 -10.75 -3.26
N ARG A 47 2.92 -11.94 -2.66
CA ARG A 47 1.84 -12.92 -2.52
C ARG A 47 0.64 -12.35 -1.76
N THR A 48 0.87 -11.65 -0.66
CA THR A 48 -0.21 -11.03 0.11
C THR A 48 -0.88 -9.87 -0.60
N ARG A 49 -0.18 -9.19 -1.53
CA ARG A 49 -0.74 -8.06 -2.30
C ARG A 49 -1.51 -8.50 -3.53
N PHE A 50 -1.05 -9.54 -4.23
CA PHE A 50 -1.60 -9.95 -5.52
C PHE A 50 -2.29 -11.32 -5.49
N PHE A 51 -2.31 -12.00 -4.36
CA PHE A 51 -2.87 -13.36 -4.19
C PHE A 51 -2.26 -14.41 -5.14
N SER A 52 -1.12 -14.09 -5.75
CA SER A 52 -0.43 -14.94 -6.71
C SER A 52 1.06 -15.06 -6.41
N ILE A 53 1.63 -16.22 -6.74
CA ILE A 53 3.06 -16.48 -6.59
C ILE A 53 3.76 -15.99 -7.86
N GLY A 54 4.70 -15.07 -7.72
CA GLY A 54 5.69 -14.76 -8.76
C GLY A 54 5.38 -13.61 -9.72
N SER A 55 4.22 -12.96 -9.66
CA SER A 55 3.96 -11.83 -10.55
C SER A 55 4.68 -10.56 -10.08
N ALA A 56 5.63 -10.10 -10.90
CA ALA A 56 6.08 -8.71 -10.84
C ALA A 56 4.98 -7.82 -11.46
N LEU A 57 4.87 -6.58 -10.99
CA LEU A 57 3.98 -5.60 -11.63
C LEU A 57 4.47 -5.35 -13.06
N SER A 58 3.62 -5.56 -14.05
CA SER A 58 3.97 -5.24 -15.44
C SER A 58 3.95 -3.71 -15.66
N GLN A 59 4.67 -3.25 -16.68
CA GLN A 59 4.67 -1.83 -17.05
C GLN A 59 3.25 -1.31 -17.32
N GLY A 60 2.41 -2.08 -18.02
CA GLY A 60 1.02 -1.70 -18.28
C GLY A 60 0.19 -1.55 -17.00
N GLN A 61 0.37 -2.45 -16.03
CA GLN A 61 -0.28 -2.34 -14.72
C GLN A 61 0.25 -1.12 -13.92
N ALA A 62 1.56 -0.86 -13.98
CA ALA A 62 2.14 0.31 -13.31
C ALA A 62 1.58 1.62 -13.90
N VAL A 63 1.47 1.72 -15.23
CA VAL A 63 0.84 2.85 -15.91
C VAL A 63 -0.63 2.97 -15.49
N SER A 64 -1.38 1.86 -15.48
CA SER A 64 -2.79 1.85 -15.04
C SER A 64 -2.96 2.36 -13.61
N PHE A 65 -2.12 1.91 -12.66
CA PHE A 65 -2.18 2.39 -11.27
C PHE A 65 -1.81 3.88 -11.12
N CYS A 66 -1.01 4.41 -12.04
CA CYS A 66 -0.62 5.82 -12.04
C CYS A 66 -1.57 6.74 -12.82
N SER A 67 -2.48 6.16 -13.62
CA SER A 67 -3.46 6.90 -14.42
C SER A 67 -4.75 7.11 -13.64
N THR A 68 -4.64 7.75 -12.47
CA THR A 68 -5.79 8.14 -11.65
C THR A 68 -6.35 9.46 -12.16
N ASP A 69 -7.68 9.60 -12.14
CA ASP A 69 -8.37 10.86 -12.47
C ASP A 69 -8.49 11.79 -11.26
N HIS A 70 -8.16 11.29 -10.07
CA HIS A 70 -8.24 11.96 -8.77
C HIS A 70 -9.66 12.31 -8.29
N ASP A 71 -10.67 12.10 -9.14
CA ASP A 71 -12.07 12.35 -8.84
C ASP A 71 -12.83 11.05 -8.53
N HIS A 72 -12.67 10.02 -9.37
CA HIS A 72 -13.38 8.75 -9.22
C HIS A 72 -12.48 7.65 -8.67
N ARG A 73 -11.16 7.78 -8.85
CA ARG A 73 -10.19 6.76 -8.46
C ARG A 73 -8.90 7.47 -7.99
N GLU A 74 -8.32 6.97 -6.92
CA GLU A 74 -7.14 7.60 -6.34
C GLU A 74 -6.04 6.60 -5.99
N GLY A 75 -4.81 7.07 -6.04
CA GLY A 75 -3.63 6.35 -5.57
C GLY A 75 -2.75 7.24 -4.70
N PHE A 76 -2.18 6.67 -3.66
CA PHE A 76 -1.22 7.35 -2.79
C PHE A 76 0.09 6.61 -2.73
N VAL A 77 1.18 7.36 -2.73
CA VAL A 77 2.53 6.82 -2.55
C VAL A 77 3.20 7.40 -1.32
N ALA A 78 3.88 6.54 -0.59
CA ALA A 78 4.86 6.94 0.41
C ALA A 78 6.22 7.01 -0.27
N VAL A 79 6.90 8.14 -0.18
CA VAL A 79 8.18 8.38 -0.84
C VAL A 79 9.25 8.80 0.15
N VAL A 80 10.49 8.42 -0.12
CA VAL A 80 11.70 8.90 0.53
C VAL A 80 12.60 9.56 -0.50
N ASP A 81 13.56 10.38 -0.04
CA ASP A 81 14.60 10.90 -0.92
C ASP A 81 15.44 9.75 -1.48
N GLY A 82 15.68 9.76 -2.77
CA GLY A 82 16.47 8.74 -3.48
C GLY A 82 17.97 8.98 -3.46
N GLY A 83 18.47 9.91 -2.63
CA GLY A 83 19.88 10.22 -2.46
C GLY A 83 20.47 11.17 -3.52
N ARG A 84 19.75 11.49 -4.59
CA ARG A 84 20.07 12.58 -5.52
C ARG A 84 18.96 13.60 -5.48
N LYS A 85 19.30 14.90 -5.46
CA LYS A 85 18.34 16.01 -5.40
C LYS A 85 17.24 15.83 -6.46
N GLY A 86 15.98 15.74 -6.02
CA GLY A 86 14.82 15.56 -6.89
C GLY A 86 14.48 14.11 -7.26
N GLN A 87 15.23 13.10 -6.82
CA GLN A 87 14.90 11.70 -7.03
C GLN A 87 14.15 11.15 -5.82
N GLU A 88 12.84 10.95 -5.98
CA GLU A 88 12.02 10.22 -5.00
C GLU A 88 12.05 8.72 -5.28
N ARG A 89 12.09 7.91 -4.23
CA ARG A 89 11.89 6.48 -4.27
C ARG A 89 10.58 6.13 -3.55
N ILE A 90 9.71 5.36 -4.20
CA ILE A 90 8.49 4.85 -3.59
C ILE A 90 8.85 3.74 -2.62
N VAL A 91 8.28 3.79 -1.42
CA VAL A 91 8.43 2.80 -0.35
C VAL A 91 7.10 2.27 0.16
N GLY A 92 5.99 2.78 -0.37
CA GLY A 92 4.64 2.29 -0.10
C GLY A 92 3.66 2.81 -1.14
N HIS A 93 2.60 2.05 -1.38
CA HIS A 93 1.54 2.36 -2.35
C HIS A 93 0.19 1.92 -1.80
N LEU A 94 -0.81 2.75 -1.97
CA LEU A 94 -2.23 2.50 -1.71
C LEU A 94 -3.01 2.82 -2.97
N CYS A 95 -3.85 1.87 -3.42
CA CYS A 95 -4.91 2.12 -4.40
C CYS A 95 -6.24 2.28 -3.67
N VAL A 96 -7.10 3.14 -4.18
CA VAL A 96 -8.51 3.30 -3.79
C VAL A 96 -9.32 3.23 -5.07
N GLU A 97 -10.00 2.12 -5.29
CA GLU A 97 -10.78 1.82 -6.49
C GLU A 97 -12.26 1.77 -6.11
N PRO A 98 -13.10 2.69 -6.59
CA PRO A 98 -14.53 2.64 -6.33
C PRO A 98 -15.16 1.34 -6.83
N ASP A 99 -16.00 0.76 -5.98
CA ASP A 99 -16.76 -0.46 -6.23
C ASP A 99 -18.24 -0.19 -5.89
N GLY A 100 -18.85 0.67 -6.68
CA GLY A 100 -20.22 1.15 -6.49
C GLY A 100 -20.30 2.61 -6.01
N ALA A 101 -21.52 3.08 -5.74
CA ALA A 101 -21.79 4.51 -5.51
C ALA A 101 -21.13 5.08 -4.22
N HIS A 102 -20.91 4.26 -3.19
CA HIS A 102 -20.42 4.72 -1.89
C HIS A 102 -19.41 3.76 -1.27
N THR A 103 -18.83 2.88 -2.07
CA THR A 103 -17.87 1.87 -1.63
C THR A 103 -16.62 1.94 -2.49
N ALA A 104 -15.46 1.74 -1.91
CA ALA A 104 -14.21 1.57 -2.65
C ALA A 104 -13.39 0.41 -2.09
N GLU A 105 -12.80 -0.38 -2.98
CA GLU A 105 -11.79 -1.35 -2.61
C GLU A 105 -10.46 -0.65 -2.36
N VAL A 106 -9.78 -1.03 -1.28
CA VAL A 106 -8.44 -0.53 -0.97
C VAL A 106 -7.43 -1.66 -0.99
N ALA A 107 -6.29 -1.38 -1.59
CA ALA A 107 -5.18 -2.32 -1.62
C ALA A 107 -3.87 -1.60 -1.35
N ILE A 108 -3.09 -2.12 -0.38
CA ILE A 108 -1.90 -1.46 0.14
C ILE A 108 -0.69 -2.39 0.12
N ALA A 109 0.48 -1.82 -0.15
CA ALA A 109 1.78 -2.46 0.04
C ALA A 109 2.79 -1.46 0.63
N VAL A 110 3.69 -1.96 1.49
CA VAL A 110 4.83 -1.21 2.03
C VAL A 110 6.08 -2.07 1.87
N ALA A 111 7.17 -1.48 1.39
CA ALA A 111 8.45 -2.16 1.22
C ALA A 111 8.89 -2.78 2.56
N ASP A 112 9.40 -4.03 2.52
CA ASP A 112 9.69 -4.83 3.71
C ASP A 112 10.59 -4.08 4.71
N ALA A 113 11.64 -3.42 4.23
CA ALA A 113 12.54 -2.62 5.05
C ALA A 113 11.89 -1.36 5.68
N PHE A 114 10.68 -1.00 5.26
CA PHE A 114 9.94 0.18 5.71
C PHE A 114 8.67 -0.18 6.49
N GLN A 115 8.36 -1.46 6.64
CA GLN A 115 7.23 -1.92 7.45
C GLN A 115 7.43 -1.57 8.95
N HIS A 116 6.36 -1.66 9.72
CA HIS A 116 6.33 -1.36 11.17
C HIS A 116 6.77 0.08 11.55
N ARG A 117 6.81 1.02 10.57
CA ARG A 117 7.16 2.44 10.79
C ARG A 117 5.96 3.38 10.66
N GLY A 118 4.73 2.86 10.71
CA GLY A 118 3.49 3.65 10.62
C GLY A 118 3.14 4.13 9.20
N ILE A 119 3.91 3.73 8.16
CA ILE A 119 3.70 4.19 6.78
C ILE A 119 2.34 3.72 6.25
N GLY A 120 1.96 2.46 6.48
CA GLY A 120 0.65 1.94 6.08
C GLY A 120 -0.50 2.75 6.68
N ARG A 121 -0.41 3.11 7.97
CA ARG A 121 -1.41 3.94 8.64
C ARG A 121 -1.52 5.33 7.98
N ARG A 122 -0.40 5.95 7.62
CA ARG A 122 -0.39 7.26 6.95
C ARG A 122 -0.99 7.20 5.55
N LEU A 123 -0.72 6.13 4.79
CA LEU A 123 -1.32 5.88 3.47
C LEU A 123 -2.83 5.70 3.59
N LEU A 124 -3.29 4.83 4.50
CA LEU A 124 -4.73 4.61 4.73
C LEU A 124 -5.43 5.88 5.23
N ALA A 125 -4.80 6.68 6.08
CA ALA A 125 -5.35 7.96 6.53
C ALA A 125 -5.54 8.94 5.36
N ALA A 126 -4.58 9.00 4.43
CA ALA A 126 -4.69 9.81 3.22
C ALA A 126 -5.84 9.33 2.32
N GLY A 127 -5.93 8.01 2.08
CA GLY A 127 -7.04 7.42 1.33
C GLY A 127 -8.41 7.67 1.96
N ALA A 128 -8.52 7.51 3.30
CA ALA A 128 -9.75 7.77 4.02
C ALA A 128 -10.15 9.26 3.98
N ALA A 129 -9.19 10.17 4.04
CA ALA A 129 -9.45 11.61 3.91
C ALA A 129 -9.97 11.97 2.51
N TRP A 130 -9.41 11.37 1.47
CA TRP A 130 -9.91 11.52 0.10
C TRP A 130 -11.30 10.90 -0.05
N ALA A 131 -11.51 9.67 0.38
CA ALA A 131 -12.78 8.95 0.28
C ALA A 131 -13.96 9.73 0.92
N ARG A 132 -13.72 10.39 2.07
CA ARG A 132 -14.75 11.23 2.70
C ARG A 132 -15.14 12.44 1.86
N ARG A 133 -14.20 13.06 1.13
CA ARG A 133 -14.50 14.17 0.21
C ARG A 133 -15.34 13.70 -0.97
N GLU A 134 -15.03 12.50 -1.48
CA GLU A 134 -15.74 11.87 -2.59
C GLU A 134 -17.02 11.12 -2.14
N ARG A 135 -17.46 11.30 -0.88
CA ARG A 135 -18.67 10.68 -0.31
C ARG A 135 -18.67 9.16 -0.35
N ILE A 136 -17.49 8.55 -0.36
CA ILE A 136 -17.32 7.11 -0.19
C ILE A 136 -17.53 6.81 1.29
N ALA A 137 -18.54 6.00 1.58
CA ALA A 137 -18.95 5.67 2.94
C ALA A 137 -18.21 4.46 3.50
N ARG A 138 -17.69 3.57 2.63
CA ARG A 138 -17.08 2.30 3.02
C ARG A 138 -15.82 2.01 2.24
N PHE A 139 -14.86 1.43 2.95
CA PHE A 139 -13.77 0.69 2.32
C PHE A 139 -14.02 -0.81 2.42
N THR A 140 -13.70 -1.52 1.35
CA THR A 140 -13.52 -2.96 1.34
C THR A 140 -12.06 -3.30 1.08
N ALA A 141 -11.59 -4.40 1.61
CA ALA A 141 -10.26 -4.92 1.30
C ALA A 141 -10.29 -6.44 1.34
N THR A 142 -9.67 -7.05 0.34
CA THR A 142 -9.47 -8.49 0.29
C THR A 142 -8.11 -8.84 0.89
N MET A 143 -8.04 -9.89 1.71
CA MET A 143 -6.80 -10.34 2.34
C MET A 143 -6.75 -11.86 2.50
N LEU A 144 -5.54 -12.41 2.61
CA LEU A 144 -5.37 -13.82 3.00
C LEU A 144 -5.77 -14.00 4.46
N VAL A 145 -6.45 -15.10 4.76
CA VAL A 145 -6.73 -15.53 6.13
C VAL A 145 -5.39 -15.70 6.86
N GLY A 146 -5.29 -15.15 8.08
CA GLY A 146 -4.05 -15.16 8.85
C GLY A 146 -3.12 -13.99 8.57
N ASN A 147 -3.42 -13.09 7.63
CA ASN A 147 -2.64 -11.86 7.43
C ASN A 147 -2.94 -10.84 8.55
N ALA A 148 -2.46 -11.16 9.77
CA ALA A 148 -2.66 -10.32 10.94
C ALA A 148 -2.10 -8.89 10.81
N PRO A 149 -0.98 -8.64 10.11
CA PRO A 149 -0.49 -7.27 9.90
C PRO A 149 -1.49 -6.37 9.18
N ILE A 150 -2.05 -6.82 8.05
CA ILE A 150 -3.02 -6.01 7.30
C ILE A 150 -4.34 -5.87 8.06
N HIS A 151 -4.81 -6.95 8.73
CA HIS A 151 -6.01 -6.87 9.56
C HIS A 151 -5.87 -5.80 10.66
N ARG A 152 -4.77 -5.82 11.43
CA ARG A 152 -4.52 -4.79 12.46
C ARG A 152 -4.41 -3.39 11.87
N LEU A 153 -3.83 -3.25 10.68
CA LEU A 153 -3.69 -1.98 10.01
C LEU A 153 -5.06 -1.39 9.64
N LEU A 154 -5.96 -2.20 9.09
CA LEU A 154 -7.30 -1.79 8.66
C LEU A 154 -8.21 -1.47 9.85
N VAL A 155 -8.22 -2.33 10.88
CA VAL A 155 -8.94 -2.07 12.14
C VAL A 155 -8.39 -0.83 12.86
N GLY A 156 -7.10 -0.56 12.70
CA GLY A 156 -6.41 0.61 13.27
C GLY A 156 -6.87 1.97 12.71
N LEU A 157 -7.76 2.00 11.70
CA LEU A 157 -8.49 3.22 11.30
C LEU A 157 -9.48 3.70 12.37
N GLY A 158 -9.80 2.84 13.36
CA GLY A 158 -10.71 3.18 14.46
C GLY A 158 -12.19 3.27 14.05
N ALA A 159 -12.52 2.80 12.85
CA ALA A 159 -13.87 2.77 12.31
C ALA A 159 -14.51 1.38 12.49
N PRO A 160 -15.85 1.26 12.57
CA PRO A 160 -16.52 -0.04 12.62
C PRO A 160 -16.09 -0.96 11.47
N THR A 161 -15.76 -2.19 11.78
CA THR A 161 -15.29 -3.17 10.80
C THR A 161 -16.12 -4.45 10.83
N ARG A 162 -16.29 -5.09 9.68
CA ARG A 162 -16.88 -6.41 9.52
C ARG A 162 -15.95 -7.29 8.71
N LEU A 163 -15.69 -8.49 9.19
CA LEU A 163 -14.89 -9.49 8.49
C LEU A 163 -15.81 -10.61 7.97
N ARG A 164 -15.64 -10.99 6.71
CA ARG A 164 -16.34 -12.10 6.05
C ARG A 164 -15.35 -13.04 5.38
N TYR A 165 -15.44 -14.33 5.65
CA TYR A 165 -14.68 -15.34 4.94
C TYR A 165 -15.34 -15.63 3.60
N VAL A 166 -14.58 -15.56 2.50
CA VAL A 166 -15.09 -15.75 1.13
C VAL A 166 -14.66 -17.05 0.48
N GLY A 167 -13.91 -17.89 1.20
CA GLY A 167 -13.42 -19.19 0.72
C GLY A 167 -11.98 -19.11 0.18
N GLY A 168 -11.39 -20.27 -0.15
CA GLY A 168 -10.04 -20.33 -0.73
C GLY A 168 -8.90 -19.73 0.13
N GLY A 169 -9.08 -19.65 1.46
CA GLY A 169 -8.11 -19.01 2.33
C GLY A 169 -8.13 -17.48 2.27
N VAL A 170 -9.22 -16.89 1.77
CA VAL A 170 -9.39 -15.45 1.58
C VAL A 170 -10.51 -14.93 2.49
N ALA A 171 -10.34 -13.73 3.00
CA ALA A 171 -11.33 -12.98 3.75
C ALA A 171 -11.46 -11.56 3.18
N GLU A 172 -12.65 -11.01 3.27
CA GLU A 172 -12.97 -9.62 2.95
C GLU A 172 -13.23 -8.87 4.26
N ILE A 173 -12.67 -7.69 4.39
CA ILE A 173 -12.96 -6.78 5.49
C ILE A 173 -13.67 -5.54 4.94
N THR A 174 -14.77 -5.15 5.57
CA THR A 174 -15.51 -3.91 5.31
C THR A 174 -15.25 -2.94 6.45
N ILE A 175 -15.00 -1.67 6.15
CA ILE A 175 -14.68 -0.60 7.10
C ILE A 175 -15.64 0.55 6.83
N GLU A 176 -16.45 0.94 7.82
CA GLU A 176 -17.40 2.05 7.71
C GLU A 176 -16.67 3.38 7.98
N LEU A 177 -16.50 4.20 6.95
CA LEU A 177 -15.79 5.50 7.04
C LEU A 177 -16.68 6.65 7.56
N VAL A 178 -17.99 6.50 7.44
CA VAL A 178 -18.99 7.47 7.88
C VAL A 178 -19.50 7.05 9.25
N GLY A 179 -19.10 7.78 10.30
CA GLY A 179 -19.53 7.47 11.68
C GLY A 179 -18.75 8.25 12.75
N GLN A 180 -17.67 8.91 12.38
CA GLN A 180 -17.06 9.91 13.27
C GLN A 180 -17.66 11.28 12.95
N SER A 181 -18.86 11.54 13.48
CA SER A 181 -19.28 12.90 13.80
C SER A 181 -18.19 13.47 14.69
N VAL A 182 -17.47 14.48 14.20
CA VAL A 182 -16.60 15.29 15.03
C VAL A 182 -17.52 15.86 16.11
N ALA A 183 -17.42 15.32 17.33
CA ALA A 183 -17.98 16.01 18.48
C ALA A 183 -17.28 17.38 18.53
N ALA A 184 -18.09 18.42 18.39
CA ALA A 184 -17.68 19.81 18.49
C ALA A 184 -17.13 20.13 19.89
#